data_67acd9f2288c9a17085c99abb2aeb238
#
_entry.id   67acd9f2288c9a17085c99abb2aeb238
#
_cell.length_a   1.000
_cell.length_b   1.000
_cell.length_c   1.000
_cell.angle_alpha   90.00
_cell.angle_beta   90.00
_cell.angle_gamma   90.00
#
_symmetry.space_group_name_H-M   'P 1'
#
loop_
_entity.id
_entity.type
_entity.pdbx_description
1 polymer ?
#
loop_
_entity_poly.entity_id
_entity_poly.type
_entity_poly.pdbx_seq_one_letter_code
_entity_poly.pdbx_strand_id
1 'polypeptide(L)'
;MARKLISSGSKFEAEIGYSRAVVDGEWVFVSGTTGYNYATMTISDNIVEQTEQCLQNISAALKQANASMNDVVRVTYVLPNASEFELCFPVLKKYFGNVRPAVMMLAAGLADKAMKIEIQVTAKKQARPAGKKKPVAKKKAKVAALKKPAPSAVKKKVVKAPAKKKVAGKKKK
;
A
#
# COMPACT_ATOMS: atom_id res chain seq x y z
N MET A 1 -28.08 -4.01 -1.18
CA MET A 1 -27.06 -3.33 -2.03
C MET A 1 -25.93 -4.31 -2.31
N ALA A 2 -25.33 -4.28 -3.51
CA ALA A 2 -24.20 -5.16 -3.83
C ALA A 2 -22.95 -4.74 -3.03
N ARG A 3 -22.17 -5.74 -2.56
CA ARG A 3 -20.88 -5.51 -1.91
C ARG A 3 -19.92 -4.84 -2.89
N LYS A 4 -19.12 -3.88 -2.39
CA LYS A 4 -18.01 -3.29 -3.14
C LYS A 4 -16.70 -3.83 -2.58
N LEU A 5 -15.87 -4.43 -3.44
CA LEU A 5 -14.54 -4.89 -3.11
C LEU A 5 -13.53 -3.77 -3.43
N ILE A 6 -12.59 -3.55 -2.51
CA ILE A 6 -11.49 -2.59 -2.64
C ILE A 6 -10.19 -3.38 -2.78
N SER A 7 -9.37 -3.01 -3.75
CA SER A 7 -8.04 -3.58 -3.95
C SER A 7 -6.97 -2.52 -3.76
N SER A 8 -5.84 -2.91 -3.20
CA SER A 8 -4.61 -2.09 -3.16
C SER A 8 -3.74 -2.30 -4.41
N GLY A 9 -4.10 -3.26 -5.27
CA GLY A 9 -3.28 -3.70 -6.39
C GLY A 9 -2.19 -4.71 -6.00
N SER A 10 -2.17 -5.18 -4.76
CA SER A 10 -1.25 -6.23 -4.32
C SER A 10 -1.57 -7.55 -5.03
N LYS A 11 -0.53 -8.22 -5.56
CA LYS A 11 -0.66 -9.55 -6.16
C LYS A 11 -1.18 -10.60 -5.18
N PHE A 12 -0.90 -10.47 -3.89
CA PHE A 12 -1.38 -11.39 -2.85
C PHE A 12 -2.92 -11.41 -2.74
N GLU A 13 -3.60 -10.30 -3.05
CA GLU A 13 -5.06 -10.26 -3.03
C GLU A 13 -5.67 -11.25 -4.03
N ALA A 14 -5.09 -11.35 -5.23
CA ALA A 14 -5.54 -12.27 -6.26
C ALA A 14 -5.09 -13.72 -5.99
N GLU A 15 -3.85 -13.92 -5.53
CA GLU A 15 -3.28 -15.24 -5.26
C GLU A 15 -3.96 -15.94 -4.09
N ILE A 16 -4.31 -15.21 -3.02
CA ILE A 16 -4.92 -15.76 -1.80
C ILE A 16 -6.45 -15.70 -1.85
N GLY A 17 -7.02 -14.84 -2.71
CA GLY A 17 -8.47 -14.72 -2.87
C GLY A 17 -9.13 -13.82 -1.83
N TYR A 18 -8.51 -12.68 -1.48
CA TYR A 18 -9.09 -11.70 -0.57
C TYR A 18 -9.11 -10.29 -1.17
N SER A 19 -9.82 -9.37 -0.52
CA SER A 19 -9.84 -7.95 -0.88
C SER A 19 -9.19 -7.13 0.21
N ARG A 20 -8.55 -6.01 -0.14
CA ARG A 20 -7.98 -5.07 0.84
C ARG A 20 -9.05 -4.52 1.78
N ALA A 21 -10.25 -4.27 1.26
CA ALA A 21 -11.40 -3.97 2.07
C ALA A 21 -12.70 -4.42 1.38
N VAL A 22 -13.71 -4.68 2.18
CA VAL A 22 -15.07 -4.98 1.74
C VAL A 22 -16.00 -3.91 2.27
N VAL A 23 -16.81 -3.30 1.37
CA VAL A 23 -17.88 -2.39 1.75
C VAL A 23 -19.21 -3.13 1.65
N ASP A 24 -19.95 -3.18 2.74
CA ASP A 24 -21.29 -3.75 2.81
C ASP A 24 -22.24 -2.74 3.49
N GLY A 25 -23.07 -2.08 2.70
CA GLY A 25 -23.88 -0.96 3.17
C GLY A 25 -23.04 0.18 3.75
N GLU A 26 -23.25 0.47 5.04
CA GLU A 26 -22.50 1.48 5.78
C GLU A 26 -21.17 0.94 6.36
N TRP A 27 -21.00 -0.37 6.41
CA TRP A 27 -19.84 -1.00 7.00
C TRP A 27 -18.68 -1.12 6.01
N VAL A 28 -17.47 -0.93 6.51
CA VAL A 28 -16.21 -1.13 5.80
C VAL A 28 -15.32 -2.03 6.65
N PHE A 29 -15.02 -3.20 6.12
CA PHE A 29 -14.13 -4.19 6.73
C PHE A 29 -12.79 -4.10 6.00
N VAL A 30 -11.74 -3.63 6.67
CA VAL A 30 -10.38 -3.58 6.11
C VAL A 30 -9.63 -4.81 6.61
N SER A 31 -9.08 -5.58 5.69
CA SER A 31 -8.28 -6.78 6.00
C SER A 31 -7.03 -6.43 6.79
N GLY A 32 -6.44 -7.43 7.45
CA GLY A 32 -5.14 -7.32 8.07
C GLY A 32 -4.15 -6.62 7.14
N THR A 33 -3.51 -5.58 7.65
CA THR A 33 -2.66 -4.67 6.87
C THR A 33 -1.33 -4.52 7.58
N THR A 34 -0.26 -4.85 6.89
CA THR A 34 1.11 -4.80 7.39
C THR A 34 1.84 -3.54 6.90
N GLY A 35 3.04 -3.31 7.42
CA GLY A 35 3.86 -2.13 7.11
C GLY A 35 4.57 -2.17 5.76
N TYR A 36 4.11 -2.97 4.81
CA TYR A 36 4.65 -2.93 3.45
C TYR A 36 4.24 -1.67 2.69
N ASN A 37 5.20 -1.07 2.02
CA ASN A 37 4.91 -0.14 0.93
C ASN A 37 4.58 -0.98 -0.32
N TYR A 38 3.33 -1.03 -0.71
CA TYR A 38 2.88 -1.88 -1.82
C TYR A 38 3.38 -1.43 -3.20
N ALA A 39 3.82 -0.18 -3.35
CA ALA A 39 4.37 0.30 -4.62
C ALA A 39 5.81 -0.19 -4.87
N THR A 40 6.59 -0.34 -3.82
CA THR A 40 8.01 -0.77 -3.87
C THR A 40 8.23 -2.18 -3.35
N MET A 41 7.22 -2.78 -2.69
CA MET A 41 7.29 -4.06 -1.99
C MET A 41 8.42 -4.11 -0.95
N THR A 42 8.62 -3.00 -0.24
CA THR A 42 9.61 -2.87 0.83
C THR A 42 8.92 -2.70 2.18
N ILE A 43 9.57 -3.14 3.24
CA ILE A 43 9.13 -2.99 4.63
C ILE A 43 10.31 -2.50 5.47
N SER A 44 10.08 -1.60 6.41
CA SER A 44 11.10 -1.11 7.36
C SER A 44 11.34 -2.12 8.47
N ASP A 45 12.55 -2.18 9.01
CA ASP A 45 12.86 -2.95 10.22
C ASP A 45 12.39 -2.28 11.51
N ASN A 46 11.90 -1.04 11.44
CA ASN A 46 11.43 -0.26 12.58
C ASN A 46 9.91 -0.40 12.74
N ILE A 47 9.45 -0.86 13.92
CA ILE A 47 8.03 -1.10 14.20
C ILE A 47 7.20 0.20 14.15
N VAL A 48 7.78 1.35 14.52
CA VAL A 48 7.08 2.65 14.48
C VAL A 48 6.79 3.06 13.04
N GLU A 49 7.77 2.86 12.14
CA GLU A 49 7.61 3.13 10.72
C GLU A 49 6.63 2.14 10.08
N GLN A 50 6.69 0.85 10.46
CA GLN A 50 5.69 -0.14 10.02
C GLN A 50 4.28 0.25 10.47
N THR A 51 4.11 0.72 11.71
CA THR A 51 2.81 1.17 12.24
C THR A 51 2.28 2.36 11.44
N GLU A 52 3.13 3.36 11.16
CA GLU A 52 2.74 4.51 10.33
C GLU A 52 2.33 4.06 8.92
N GLN A 53 3.09 3.17 8.29
CA GLN A 53 2.79 2.65 6.95
C GLN A 53 1.49 1.83 6.93
N CYS A 54 1.24 0.98 7.95
CA CYS A 54 -0.03 0.27 8.11
C CYS A 54 -1.21 1.24 8.09
N LEU A 55 -1.15 2.31 8.88
CA LEU A 55 -2.24 3.27 9.02
C LEU A 55 -2.42 4.13 7.76
N GLN A 56 -1.35 4.42 7.03
CA GLN A 56 -1.42 5.05 5.70
C GLN A 56 -2.13 4.13 4.70
N ASN A 57 -1.78 2.85 4.64
CA ASN A 57 -2.42 1.86 3.78
C ASN A 57 -3.91 1.71 4.10
N ILE A 58 -4.26 1.62 5.40
CA ILE A 58 -5.65 1.57 5.88
C ILE A 58 -6.41 2.84 5.48
N SER A 59 -5.81 4.02 5.68
CA SER A 59 -6.42 5.30 5.31
C SER A 59 -6.71 5.37 3.81
N ALA A 60 -5.80 4.85 2.96
CA ALA A 60 -5.99 4.77 1.51
C ALA A 60 -7.16 3.85 1.14
N ALA A 61 -7.28 2.68 1.79
CA ALA A 61 -8.39 1.74 1.59
C ALA A 61 -9.73 2.35 2.02
N LEU A 62 -9.78 2.98 3.19
CA LEU A 62 -10.98 3.66 3.69
C LEU A 62 -11.42 4.79 2.74
N LYS A 63 -10.48 5.58 2.21
CA LYS A 63 -10.77 6.64 1.23
C LYS A 63 -11.42 6.09 -0.04
N GLN A 64 -10.96 4.95 -0.56
CA GLN A 64 -11.57 4.27 -1.71
C GLN A 64 -12.98 3.74 -1.39
N ALA A 65 -13.24 3.44 -0.12
CA ALA A 65 -14.55 3.05 0.39
C ALA A 65 -15.49 4.24 0.66
N ASN A 66 -15.09 5.48 0.40
CA ASN A 66 -15.75 6.72 0.81
C ASN A 66 -15.94 6.82 2.35
N ALA A 67 -14.94 6.32 3.08
CA ALA A 67 -14.81 6.41 4.53
C ALA A 67 -13.50 7.10 4.91
N SER A 68 -13.26 7.27 6.20
CA SER A 68 -12.06 7.90 6.76
C SER A 68 -11.68 7.24 8.08
N MET A 69 -10.52 7.59 8.64
CA MET A 69 -10.10 7.13 9.97
C MET A 69 -11.11 7.50 11.07
N ASN A 70 -11.85 8.61 10.91
CA ASN A 70 -12.89 9.04 11.86
C ASN A 70 -14.10 8.10 11.89
N ASP A 71 -14.28 7.26 10.89
CA ASP A 71 -15.36 6.30 10.79
C ASP A 71 -14.99 4.94 11.43
N VAL A 72 -13.74 4.77 11.91
CA VAL A 72 -13.26 3.52 12.51
C VAL A 72 -13.91 3.31 13.88
N VAL A 73 -14.51 2.13 14.07
CA VAL A 73 -15.19 1.74 15.31
C VAL A 73 -14.50 0.60 16.04
N ARG A 74 -13.70 -0.20 15.36
CA ARG A 74 -12.92 -1.31 15.92
C ARG A 74 -11.54 -1.39 15.28
N VAL A 75 -10.53 -1.69 16.10
CA VAL A 75 -9.16 -1.99 15.67
C VAL A 75 -8.67 -3.25 16.35
N THR A 76 -8.01 -4.13 15.61
CA THR A 76 -7.24 -5.25 16.14
C THR A 76 -5.79 -5.05 15.75
N TYR A 77 -4.91 -5.11 16.74
CA TYR A 77 -3.46 -5.13 16.55
C TYR A 77 -2.94 -6.54 16.76
N VAL A 78 -2.09 -7.02 15.87
CA VAL A 78 -1.37 -8.29 16.03
C VAL A 78 0.12 -8.02 15.93
N LEU A 79 0.89 -8.44 16.94
CA LEU A 79 2.33 -8.26 17.00
C LEU A 79 3.00 -9.56 17.42
N PRO A 80 4.09 -9.98 16.75
CA PRO A 80 4.90 -11.12 17.22
C PRO A 80 5.54 -10.87 18.58
N ASN A 81 5.96 -9.63 18.85
CA ASN A 81 6.57 -9.23 20.11
C ASN A 81 5.72 -8.16 20.81
N ALA A 82 4.96 -8.58 21.82
CA ALA A 82 4.08 -7.69 22.59
C ALA A 82 4.84 -6.55 23.30
N SER A 83 6.12 -6.74 23.65
CA SER A 83 6.91 -5.70 24.33
C SER A 83 7.22 -4.48 23.46
N GLU A 84 7.10 -4.61 22.13
CA GLU A 84 7.29 -3.49 21.19
C GLU A 84 6.02 -2.63 21.04
N PHE A 85 4.86 -3.04 21.61
CA PHE A 85 3.59 -2.34 21.38
C PHE A 85 3.59 -0.90 21.90
N GLU A 86 4.24 -0.63 23.02
CA GLU A 86 4.32 0.72 23.58
C GLU A 86 5.03 1.71 22.65
N LEU A 87 5.99 1.24 21.85
CA LEU A 87 6.68 2.07 20.86
C LEU A 87 5.73 2.62 19.80
N CYS A 88 4.62 1.93 19.56
CA CYS A 88 3.61 2.34 18.58
C CYS A 88 2.66 3.43 19.10
N PHE A 89 2.57 3.64 20.42
CA PHE A 89 1.57 4.54 21.05
C PHE A 89 1.54 5.96 20.48
N PRO A 90 2.67 6.64 20.20
CA PRO A 90 2.63 7.98 19.62
C PRO A 90 1.93 8.01 18.25
N VAL A 91 2.21 7.00 17.40
CA VAL A 91 1.60 6.88 16.07
C VAL A 91 0.12 6.53 16.21
N LEU A 92 -0.23 5.56 17.04
CA LEU A 92 -1.63 5.16 17.28
C LEU A 92 -2.45 6.33 17.83
N LYS A 93 -1.89 7.10 18.76
CA LYS A 93 -2.53 8.30 19.31
C LYS A 93 -2.73 9.38 18.25
N LYS A 94 -1.80 9.56 17.32
CA LYS A 94 -1.91 10.51 16.20
C LYS A 94 -3.15 10.20 15.35
N TYR A 95 -3.42 8.92 15.05
CA TYR A 95 -4.53 8.51 14.19
C TYR A 95 -5.85 8.31 14.92
N PHE A 96 -5.82 7.80 16.15
CA PHE A 96 -7.01 7.38 16.89
C PHE A 96 -7.33 8.20 18.14
N GLY A 97 -6.49 9.16 18.51
CA GLY A 97 -6.64 9.93 19.75
C GLY A 97 -8.00 10.64 19.90
N ASN A 98 -8.60 11.07 18.80
CA ASN A 98 -9.93 11.70 18.77
C ASN A 98 -11.06 10.71 18.44
N VAL A 99 -10.74 9.59 17.78
CA VAL A 99 -11.72 8.59 17.32
C VAL A 99 -12.08 7.62 18.42
N ARG A 100 -11.07 7.14 19.18
CA ARG A 100 -11.19 6.21 20.31
C ARG A 100 -11.98 4.95 19.99
N PRO A 101 -11.59 4.16 18.97
CA PRO A 101 -12.27 2.93 18.61
C PRO A 101 -12.15 1.87 19.71
N ALA A 102 -13.02 0.86 19.68
CA ALA A 102 -12.82 -0.35 20.48
C ALA A 102 -11.57 -1.09 19.99
N VAL A 103 -10.71 -1.53 20.91
CA VAL A 103 -9.40 -2.09 20.58
C VAL A 103 -9.22 -3.48 21.18
N MET A 104 -8.54 -4.35 20.42
CA MET A 104 -7.96 -5.59 20.92
C MET A 104 -6.51 -5.68 20.41
N MET A 105 -5.60 -6.17 21.27
CA MET A 105 -4.22 -6.50 20.91
C MET A 105 -3.96 -7.97 21.16
N LEU A 106 -3.33 -8.64 20.20
CA LEU A 106 -2.95 -10.04 20.25
C LEU A 106 -1.43 -10.17 20.04
N ALA A 107 -0.79 -10.99 20.84
CA ALA A 107 0.57 -11.43 20.61
C ALA A 107 0.53 -12.75 19.81
N ALA A 108 0.88 -12.69 18.53
CA ALA A 108 0.88 -13.84 17.64
C ALA A 108 1.89 -13.65 16.50
N GLY A 109 2.41 -14.75 15.95
CA GLY A 109 3.27 -14.71 14.77
C GLY A 109 2.53 -14.17 13.55
N LEU A 110 3.28 -13.51 12.65
CA LEU A 110 2.79 -13.02 11.37
C LEU A 110 3.36 -13.86 10.22
N ALA A 111 2.83 -13.66 9.01
CA ALA A 111 3.17 -14.47 7.84
C ALA A 111 4.63 -14.37 7.40
N ASP A 112 5.29 -13.24 7.66
CA ASP A 112 6.69 -12.99 7.34
C ASP A 112 7.41 -12.46 8.59
N LYS A 113 8.67 -12.90 8.81
CA LYS A 113 9.50 -12.48 9.94
C LYS A 113 9.85 -10.99 9.94
N ALA A 114 9.83 -10.34 8.77
CA ALA A 114 10.03 -8.90 8.65
C ALA A 114 8.82 -8.10 9.15
N MET A 115 7.64 -8.71 9.24
CA MET A 115 6.43 -8.07 9.75
C MET A 115 6.48 -7.98 11.28
N LYS A 116 6.44 -6.78 11.82
CA LYS A 116 6.44 -6.52 13.27
C LYS A 116 5.06 -6.16 13.80
N ILE A 117 4.16 -5.72 12.95
CA ILE A 117 2.78 -5.39 13.29
C ILE A 117 1.85 -5.60 12.10
N GLU A 118 0.66 -6.08 12.39
CA GLU A 118 -0.49 -6.13 11.49
C GLU A 118 -1.69 -5.45 12.13
N ILE A 119 -2.41 -4.63 11.38
CA ILE A 119 -3.56 -3.86 11.87
C ILE A 119 -4.78 -4.17 11.01
N GLN A 120 -5.86 -4.56 11.67
CA GLN A 120 -7.19 -4.75 11.06
C GLN A 120 -8.15 -3.70 11.60
N VAL A 121 -9.01 -3.11 10.76
CA VAL A 121 -10.03 -2.17 11.20
C VAL A 121 -11.41 -2.48 10.65
N THR A 122 -12.42 -2.15 11.44
CA THR A 122 -13.82 -2.06 11.01
C THR A 122 -14.26 -0.61 11.14
N ALA A 123 -14.84 -0.06 10.07
CA ALA A 123 -15.39 1.29 10.08
C ALA A 123 -16.89 1.28 9.75
N LYS A 124 -17.63 2.23 10.31
CA LYS A 124 -19.03 2.50 9.97
C LYS A 124 -19.12 3.90 9.42
N LYS A 125 -19.46 4.02 8.13
CA LYS A 125 -19.66 5.32 7.48
C LYS A 125 -20.74 6.09 8.21
N GLN A 126 -20.40 7.29 8.68
CA GLN A 126 -21.39 8.19 9.24
C GLN A 126 -22.15 8.87 8.09
N ALA A 127 -23.45 9.08 8.28
CA ALA A 127 -24.23 9.92 7.38
C ALA A 127 -23.63 11.32 7.40
N ARG A 128 -22.81 11.63 6.42
CA ARG A 128 -22.30 12.99 6.23
C ARG A 128 -23.45 13.80 5.62
N PRO A 129 -23.83 14.95 6.20
CA PRO A 129 -24.75 15.83 5.51
C PRO A 129 -24.23 16.05 4.10
N ALA A 130 -25.09 15.92 3.10
CA ALA A 130 -24.72 16.02 1.69
C ALA A 130 -24.05 17.38 1.46
N GLY A 131 -22.73 17.43 1.70
CA GLY A 131 -21.91 18.60 1.47
C GLY A 131 -22.01 18.94 -0.02
N LYS A 132 -22.45 20.16 -0.32
CA LYS A 132 -22.50 20.73 -1.68
C LYS A 132 -21.25 20.26 -2.43
N LYS A 133 -21.44 19.42 -3.45
CA LYS A 133 -20.38 19.02 -4.36
C LYS A 133 -19.73 20.29 -4.86
N LYS A 134 -18.47 20.58 -4.45
CA LYS A 134 -17.71 21.67 -5.07
C LYS A 134 -17.68 21.36 -6.56
N PRO A 135 -18.06 22.29 -7.44
CA PRO A 135 -18.00 22.05 -8.87
C PRO A 135 -16.56 21.72 -9.23
N VAL A 136 -16.37 20.56 -9.84
CA VAL A 136 -15.09 20.16 -10.41
C VAL A 136 -14.78 21.17 -11.51
N ALA A 137 -13.85 22.09 -11.24
CA ALA A 137 -13.35 23.00 -12.24
C ALA A 137 -12.75 22.19 -13.39
N LYS A 138 -13.47 22.09 -14.51
CA LYS A 138 -12.98 21.54 -15.77
C LYS A 138 -11.78 22.40 -16.21
N LYS A 139 -10.57 22.00 -15.86
CA LYS A 139 -9.35 22.54 -16.50
C LYS A 139 -9.44 22.18 -17.97
N LYS A 140 -9.80 23.14 -18.81
CA LYS A 140 -9.65 23.05 -20.26
C LYS A 140 -8.16 22.84 -20.53
N ALA A 141 -7.80 21.62 -20.94
CA ALA A 141 -6.47 21.34 -21.44
C ALA A 141 -6.29 22.15 -22.74
N LYS A 142 -5.46 23.18 -22.70
CA LYS A 142 -4.91 23.83 -23.89
C LYS A 142 -3.97 22.82 -24.53
N VAL A 143 -4.41 22.21 -25.64
CA VAL A 143 -3.56 21.39 -26.50
C VAL A 143 -2.62 22.36 -27.19
N ALA A 144 -1.37 22.42 -26.72
CA ALA A 144 -0.29 23.08 -27.43
C ALA A 144 0.16 22.15 -28.56
N ALA A 145 0.01 22.61 -29.81
CA ALA A 145 0.45 21.90 -30.99
C ALA A 145 1.98 21.74 -30.94
N LEU A 146 2.44 20.50 -30.73
CA LEU A 146 3.86 20.15 -30.87
C LEU A 146 4.22 20.08 -32.35
N LYS A 147 5.06 21.01 -32.80
CA LYS A 147 5.74 20.99 -34.12
C LYS A 147 6.58 19.71 -34.21
N LYS A 148 6.41 18.96 -35.32
CA LYS A 148 7.22 17.80 -35.67
C LYS A 148 8.70 18.20 -35.84
N PRO A 149 9.65 17.47 -35.21
CA PRO A 149 11.06 17.64 -35.57
C PRO A 149 11.39 16.88 -36.87
N ALA A 150 12.25 17.47 -37.71
CA ALA A 150 12.77 16.93 -38.96
C ALA A 150 13.69 15.70 -38.70
N PRO A 151 13.83 14.78 -39.67
CA PRO A 151 14.64 13.56 -39.50
C PRO A 151 16.14 13.87 -39.58
N SER A 152 16.86 13.55 -38.51
CA SER A 152 18.32 13.61 -38.45
C SER A 152 18.93 12.32 -38.98
N ALA A 153 19.88 12.45 -39.92
CA ALA A 153 20.59 11.36 -40.57
C ALA A 153 21.47 10.58 -39.58
N VAL A 154 21.22 9.29 -39.38
CA VAL A 154 22.04 8.39 -38.56
C VAL A 154 23.20 7.87 -39.43
N LYS A 155 24.42 8.27 -39.13
CA LYS A 155 25.65 7.66 -39.67
C LYS A 155 25.90 6.32 -39.00
N LYS A 156 25.87 5.23 -39.80
CA LYS A 156 26.24 3.86 -39.37
C LYS A 156 27.74 3.80 -39.03
N LYS A 157 28.07 3.58 -37.77
CA LYS A 157 29.40 3.14 -37.35
C LYS A 157 29.43 1.60 -37.30
N VAL A 158 30.27 1.03 -38.17
CA VAL A 158 30.59 -0.39 -38.24
C VAL A 158 31.50 -0.72 -37.06
N VAL A 159 31.06 -1.58 -36.15
CA VAL A 159 31.90 -2.10 -35.05
C VAL A 159 32.39 -3.50 -35.47
N LYS A 160 33.73 -3.66 -35.61
CA LYS A 160 34.41 -4.93 -35.84
C LYS A 160 34.34 -5.82 -34.60
N ALA A 161 34.04 -7.10 -34.80
CA ALA A 161 34.04 -8.12 -33.78
C ALA A 161 35.48 -8.49 -33.33
N PRO A 162 35.71 -8.79 -32.03
CA PRO A 162 36.99 -9.25 -31.55
C PRO A 162 37.16 -10.77 -31.74
N ALA A 163 38.38 -11.17 -32.09
CA ALA A 163 38.85 -12.52 -32.42
C ALA A 163 38.80 -13.47 -31.21
N LYS A 164 38.44 -14.76 -31.48
CA LYS A 164 38.49 -15.90 -30.55
C LYS A 164 39.93 -16.26 -30.20
N LYS A 165 40.30 -16.20 -28.91
CA LYS A 165 41.50 -16.82 -28.38
C LYS A 165 41.25 -18.32 -28.09
N LYS A 166 42.01 -19.19 -28.76
CA LYS A 166 42.17 -20.63 -28.48
C LYS A 166 42.86 -20.79 -27.12
N VAL A 167 42.28 -21.53 -26.22
CA VAL A 167 42.99 -22.04 -25.03
C VAL A 167 43.46 -23.45 -25.33
N ALA A 168 44.76 -23.62 -25.30
CA ALA A 168 45.45 -24.90 -25.48
C ALA A 168 45.36 -25.72 -24.19
N GLY A 169 45.05 -27.00 -24.32
CA GLY A 169 45.07 -27.96 -23.23
C GLY A 169 46.47 -28.28 -22.75
N LYS A 170 46.63 -28.49 -21.45
CA LYS A 170 47.75 -29.23 -20.86
C LYS A 170 47.21 -30.40 -20.06
N LYS A 171 47.48 -31.61 -20.61
CA LYS A 171 47.52 -32.90 -19.86
C LYS A 171 48.79 -32.93 -19.03
N LYS A 172 48.72 -33.49 -17.85
CA LYS A 172 49.71 -34.36 -17.10
C LYS A 172 49.40 -34.20 -15.60
N LYS A 173 49.40 -35.16 -14.77
CA LYS A 173 49.62 -36.58 -14.59
C LYS A 173 48.81 -36.99 -13.38
#